data_4fa9dd02c95e425a3b7c4ba7f5646803
#
_entry.id   4fa9dd02c95e425a3b7c4ba7f5646803
#
_cell.length_a   1.000
_cell.length_b   1.000
_cell.length_c   1.000
_cell.angle_alpha   90.00
_cell.angle_beta   90.00
_cell.angle_gamma   90.00
#
_symmetry.space_group_name_H-M   'P 1'
#
loop_
_entity.id
_entity.type
_entity.pdbx_description
1 polymer ?
#
loop_
_entity_poly.entity_id
_entity_poly.type
_entity_poly.pdbx_seq_one_letter_code
_entity_poly.pdbx_strand_id
1 'polypeptide(L)'
;MEALIEKLENSSEYKVLKRLSPPHQYNPPDGTATKIAVYIDLETTGLNHETDEIIEIALVPFRYSTDGRIFELLTPYNELQEPKSGLISEEITKITGITNEIVKGRNIDLQNVIDCVSEASLIIAHNAEFDRKFAEAKFEIFNTKPWACSLNQIPWREEGLDSGKLEYLAMKSGFFYEAHRATTDCYA
;
A
#
# COMPACT_ATOMS: atom_id res chain seq x y z
N MET A 1 11.45 9.09 -28.48
CA MET A 1 10.60 9.24 -27.28
C MET A 1 11.38 10.00 -26.20
N GLU A 2 12.58 9.57 -25.80
CA GLU A 2 13.39 10.19 -24.75
C GLU A 2 13.65 11.68 -24.97
N ALA A 3 14.09 12.10 -26.16
CA ALA A 3 14.32 13.51 -26.51
C ALA A 3 13.05 14.39 -26.42
N LEU A 4 11.84 13.80 -26.61
CA LEU A 4 10.58 14.51 -26.42
C LEU A 4 10.28 14.68 -24.93
N ILE A 5 10.50 13.64 -24.13
CA ILE A 5 10.34 13.69 -22.67
C ILE A 5 11.26 14.75 -22.09
N GLU A 6 12.54 14.72 -22.42
CA GLU A 6 13.54 15.72 -21.99
C GLU A 6 13.10 17.15 -22.33
N LYS A 7 12.57 17.36 -23.54
CA LYS A 7 12.05 18.66 -23.96
C LYS A 7 10.86 19.13 -23.13
N LEU A 8 9.96 18.19 -22.75
CA LEU A 8 8.80 18.49 -21.91
C LEU A 8 9.20 18.74 -20.45
N GLU A 9 10.16 17.94 -19.93
CA GLU A 9 10.69 18.10 -18.56
C GLU A 9 11.40 19.46 -18.37
N ASN A 10 12.02 19.98 -19.43
CA ASN A 10 12.65 21.30 -19.43
C ASN A 10 11.69 22.47 -19.71
N SER A 11 10.42 22.19 -19.95
CA SER A 11 9.39 23.21 -20.19
C SER A 11 8.75 23.66 -18.86
N SER A 12 8.49 24.97 -18.75
CA SER A 12 7.70 25.52 -17.63
C SER A 12 6.18 25.28 -17.77
N GLU A 13 5.72 24.82 -18.94
CA GLU A 13 4.30 24.66 -19.25
C GLU A 13 3.79 23.22 -19.01
N TYR A 14 4.72 22.24 -18.90
CA TYR A 14 4.38 20.84 -18.78
C TYR A 14 5.07 20.20 -17.58
N LYS A 15 4.40 19.20 -17.00
CA LYS A 15 4.98 18.30 -16.02
C LYS A 15 4.85 16.87 -16.52
N VAL A 16 5.94 16.15 -16.66
CA VAL A 16 5.95 14.74 -17.04
C VAL A 16 5.85 13.89 -15.78
N LEU A 17 4.91 12.96 -15.75
CA LEU A 17 4.81 11.94 -14.70
C LEU A 17 5.09 10.57 -15.32
N LYS A 18 5.81 9.74 -14.58
CA LYS A 18 6.08 8.34 -14.97
C LYS A 18 5.09 7.42 -14.24
N ARG A 19 4.66 6.33 -14.89
CA ARG A 19 3.89 5.32 -14.17
C ARG A 19 4.76 4.74 -13.06
N LEU A 20 4.21 4.68 -11.86
CA LEU A 20 4.88 4.06 -10.71
C LEU A 20 5.12 2.57 -11.02
N SER A 21 6.38 2.18 -10.96
CA SER A 21 6.84 0.82 -11.15
C SER A 21 8.05 0.62 -10.25
N PRO A 22 7.84 0.19 -9.00
CA PRO A 22 8.93 0.05 -8.05
C PRO A 22 9.93 -1.00 -8.54
N PRO A 23 11.25 -0.76 -8.42
CA PRO A 23 12.23 -1.78 -8.72
C PRO A 23 12.17 -2.89 -7.66
N HIS A 24 12.48 -4.12 -8.05
CA HIS A 24 12.60 -5.21 -7.09
C HIS A 24 13.73 -4.96 -6.08
N GLN A 25 14.83 -4.35 -6.53
CA GLN A 25 16.00 -4.07 -5.71
C GLN A 25 16.31 -2.56 -5.72
N TYR A 26 16.43 -1.98 -4.52
CA TYR A 26 16.79 -0.57 -4.31
C TYR A 26 18.26 -0.38 -3.98
N ASN A 27 18.81 -1.23 -3.13
CA ASN A 27 20.22 -1.23 -2.76
C ASN A 27 20.79 -2.65 -2.86
N PRO A 28 22.04 -2.81 -3.34
CA PRO A 28 22.69 -4.11 -3.35
C PRO A 28 23.02 -4.55 -1.92
N PRO A 29 23.01 -5.86 -1.63
CA PRO A 29 23.47 -6.39 -0.36
C PRO A 29 24.93 -5.97 -0.09
N ASP A 30 25.19 -5.42 1.09
CA ASP A 30 26.53 -4.95 1.51
C ASP A 30 26.99 -5.58 2.85
N GLY A 31 26.25 -6.61 3.32
CA GLY A 31 26.51 -7.25 4.61
C GLY A 31 25.85 -6.57 5.80
N THR A 32 25.15 -5.46 5.60
CA THR A 32 24.38 -4.79 6.68
C THR A 32 23.24 -5.69 7.14
N ALA A 33 23.05 -5.79 8.46
CA ALA A 33 21.94 -6.53 9.04
C ALA A 33 20.60 -5.87 8.65
N THR A 34 19.69 -6.68 8.13
CA THR A 34 18.38 -6.22 7.68
C THR A 34 17.25 -6.83 8.52
N LYS A 35 16.11 -6.15 8.50
CA LYS A 35 14.83 -6.60 9.04
C LYS A 35 13.81 -6.63 7.92
N ILE A 36 12.65 -7.26 8.17
CA ILE A 36 11.51 -7.22 7.27
C ILE A 36 10.48 -6.26 7.85
N ALA A 37 9.96 -5.37 7.01
CA ALA A 37 8.73 -4.64 7.25
C ALA A 37 7.73 -5.01 6.16
N VAL A 38 6.44 -4.72 6.40
CA VAL A 38 5.36 -5.00 5.46
C VAL A 38 4.53 -3.74 5.29
N TYR A 39 4.40 -3.24 4.07
CA TYR A 39 3.34 -2.32 3.73
C TYR A 39 2.03 -3.09 3.60
N ILE A 40 0.97 -2.53 4.17
CA ILE A 40 -0.40 -3.04 4.06
C ILE A 40 -1.31 -1.94 3.57
N ASP A 41 -2.26 -2.33 2.72
CA ASP A 41 -3.40 -1.52 2.34
C ASP A 41 -4.63 -2.40 2.18
N LEU A 42 -5.81 -1.88 2.51
CA LEU A 42 -7.07 -2.59 2.52
C LEU A 42 -8.14 -1.82 1.76
N GLU A 43 -8.88 -2.53 0.90
CA GLU A 43 -10.17 -2.04 0.42
C GLU A 43 -11.29 -2.72 1.21
N THR A 44 -12.35 -1.98 1.52
CA THR A 44 -13.42 -2.43 2.41
C THR A 44 -14.80 -2.07 1.86
N THR A 45 -15.86 -2.67 2.40
CA THR A 45 -17.25 -2.33 2.05
C THR A 45 -17.71 -0.99 2.63
N GLY A 46 -16.94 -0.40 3.56
CA GLY A 46 -17.23 0.87 4.21
C GLY A 46 -16.16 1.22 5.24
N LEU A 47 -16.45 2.17 6.12
CA LEU A 47 -15.44 2.77 7.02
C LEU A 47 -15.47 2.22 8.46
N ASN A 48 -16.48 1.44 8.83
CA ASN A 48 -16.66 0.94 10.19
C ASN A 48 -16.20 -0.52 10.31
N HIS A 49 -15.04 -0.74 10.90
CA HIS A 49 -14.44 -2.07 11.09
C HIS A 49 -15.30 -3.06 11.91
N GLU A 50 -16.34 -2.60 12.63
CA GLU A 50 -17.26 -3.47 13.37
C GLU A 50 -18.39 -4.04 12.47
N THR A 51 -18.73 -3.34 11.38
CA THR A 51 -19.87 -3.69 10.51
C THR A 51 -19.47 -3.93 9.07
N ASP A 52 -18.37 -3.34 8.64
CA ASP A 52 -17.89 -3.45 7.27
C ASP A 52 -16.81 -4.53 7.14
N GLU A 53 -16.60 -5.00 5.92
CA GLU A 53 -15.71 -6.13 5.65
C GLU A 53 -14.59 -5.76 4.69
N ILE A 54 -13.44 -6.41 4.85
CA ILE A 54 -12.33 -6.34 3.89
C ILE A 54 -12.76 -7.03 2.60
N ILE A 55 -12.55 -6.36 1.46
CA ILE A 55 -12.80 -6.89 0.12
C ILE A 55 -11.53 -7.05 -0.74
N GLU A 56 -10.45 -6.36 -0.38
CA GLU A 56 -9.10 -6.59 -0.91
C GLU A 56 -8.08 -6.40 0.21
N ILE A 57 -7.03 -7.20 0.22
CA ILE A 57 -5.83 -7.02 1.04
C ILE A 57 -4.61 -7.03 0.15
N ALA A 58 -3.69 -6.11 0.36
CA ALA A 58 -2.34 -6.18 -0.16
C ALA A 58 -1.32 -6.12 0.97
N LEU A 59 -0.32 -6.98 0.87
CA LEU A 59 0.83 -7.03 1.75
C LEU A 59 2.08 -6.99 0.87
N VAL A 60 2.93 -5.98 1.05
CA VAL A 60 4.18 -5.84 0.31
C VAL A 60 5.34 -5.89 1.30
N PRO A 61 5.91 -7.08 1.55
CA PRO A 61 7.08 -7.22 2.40
C PRO A 61 8.32 -6.64 1.72
N PHE A 62 9.23 -6.06 2.52
CA PHE A 62 10.49 -5.55 2.04
C PHE A 62 11.60 -5.64 3.10
N ARG A 63 12.85 -5.71 2.64
CA ARG A 63 14.02 -5.69 3.52
C ARG A 63 14.52 -4.27 3.70
N TYR A 64 14.77 -3.91 4.94
CA TYR A 64 15.34 -2.61 5.31
C TYR A 64 16.38 -2.75 6.41
N SER A 65 17.29 -1.79 6.51
CA SER A 65 18.24 -1.66 7.61
C SER A 65 17.83 -0.56 8.59
N THR A 66 18.40 -0.60 9.78
CA THR A 66 18.08 0.38 10.84
C THR A 66 18.54 1.80 10.55
N ASP A 67 19.37 2.00 9.53
CA ASP A 67 19.77 3.31 9.00
C ASP A 67 18.79 3.87 7.95
N GLY A 68 17.65 3.18 7.70
CA GLY A 68 16.57 3.62 6.83
C GLY A 68 16.70 3.21 5.36
N ARG A 69 17.75 2.46 4.97
CA ARG A 69 17.88 1.99 3.58
C ARG A 69 16.94 0.82 3.30
N ILE A 70 16.21 0.90 2.20
CA ILE A 70 15.46 -0.24 1.64
C ILE A 70 16.38 -1.02 0.69
N PHE A 71 16.44 -2.33 0.82
CA PHE A 71 17.27 -3.19 -0.01
C PHE A 71 16.48 -3.80 -1.17
N GLU A 72 15.40 -4.49 -0.85
CA GLU A 72 14.60 -5.19 -1.87
C GLU A 72 13.13 -5.30 -1.44
N LEU A 73 12.25 -5.38 -2.42
CA LEU A 73 10.89 -5.85 -2.22
C LEU A 73 10.89 -7.37 -2.26
N LEU A 74 10.14 -7.98 -1.36
CA LEU A 74 9.88 -9.41 -1.35
C LEU A 74 8.60 -9.72 -2.13
N THR A 75 8.24 -10.99 -2.25
CA THR A 75 7.03 -11.39 -2.97
C THR A 75 5.79 -10.80 -2.31
N PRO A 76 5.03 -9.97 -3.00
CA PRO A 76 3.80 -9.40 -2.46
C PRO A 76 2.70 -10.46 -2.38
N TYR A 77 1.80 -10.29 -1.44
CA TYR A 77 0.52 -11.00 -1.39
C TYR A 77 -0.61 -10.02 -1.66
N ASN A 78 -1.49 -10.35 -2.58
CA ASN A 78 -2.72 -9.61 -2.85
C ASN A 78 -3.85 -10.59 -3.09
N GLU A 79 -4.96 -10.41 -2.41
CA GLU A 79 -6.14 -11.26 -2.60
C GLU A 79 -7.44 -10.48 -2.35
N LEU A 80 -8.45 -10.85 -3.11
CA LEU A 80 -9.82 -10.36 -2.97
C LEU A 80 -10.61 -11.24 -2.00
N GLN A 81 -11.64 -10.66 -1.39
CA GLN A 81 -12.55 -11.34 -0.50
C GLN A 81 -13.99 -11.05 -0.88
N GLU A 82 -14.80 -12.08 -1.07
CA GLU A 82 -16.25 -11.94 -1.15
C GLU A 82 -16.80 -11.57 0.24
N PRO A 83 -17.50 -10.42 0.40
CA PRO A 83 -18.05 -10.04 1.69
C PRO A 83 -19.21 -10.95 2.07
N LYS A 84 -19.27 -11.35 3.34
CA LYS A 84 -20.35 -12.24 3.87
C LYS A 84 -21.67 -11.52 4.04
N SER A 85 -21.62 -10.23 4.33
CA SER A 85 -22.77 -9.36 4.59
C SER A 85 -23.59 -9.04 3.35
N GLY A 86 -23.11 -9.37 2.15
CA GLY A 86 -23.86 -9.17 0.93
C GLY A 86 -23.12 -8.37 -0.15
N LEU A 87 -23.68 -7.23 -0.55
CA LEU A 87 -23.26 -6.55 -1.77
C LEU A 87 -22.29 -5.41 -1.49
N ILE A 88 -21.27 -5.32 -2.35
CA ILE A 88 -20.43 -4.11 -2.48
C ILE A 88 -21.29 -3.01 -3.11
N SER A 89 -21.38 -1.85 -2.45
CA SER A 89 -22.18 -0.73 -2.94
C SER A 89 -21.63 -0.15 -4.24
N GLU A 90 -22.47 0.53 -5.02
CA GLU A 90 -22.03 1.24 -6.21
C GLU A 90 -21.00 2.33 -5.91
N GLU A 91 -21.08 2.95 -4.72
CA GLU A 91 -20.12 3.96 -4.27
C GLU A 91 -18.74 3.35 -4.09
N ILE A 92 -18.64 2.24 -3.36
CA ILE A 92 -17.37 1.51 -3.16
C ILE A 92 -16.83 1.01 -4.50
N THR A 93 -17.70 0.44 -5.35
CA THR A 93 -17.29 0.00 -6.69
C THR A 93 -16.72 1.16 -7.53
N LYS A 94 -17.29 2.37 -7.46
CA LYS A 94 -16.76 3.54 -8.17
C LYS A 94 -15.38 3.98 -7.67
N ILE A 95 -15.12 3.83 -6.38
CA ILE A 95 -13.86 4.21 -5.75
C ILE A 95 -12.78 3.18 -6.07
N THR A 96 -13.06 1.90 -5.79
CA THR A 96 -12.06 0.82 -5.81
C THR A 96 -11.97 0.07 -7.14
N GLY A 97 -13.01 0.18 -7.97
CA GLY A 97 -13.19 -0.66 -9.16
C GLY A 97 -13.57 -2.11 -8.84
N ILE A 98 -13.74 -2.47 -7.57
CA ILE A 98 -14.08 -3.83 -7.15
C ILE A 98 -15.59 -4.02 -7.23
N THR A 99 -16.02 -5.01 -8.00
CA THR A 99 -17.43 -5.36 -8.16
C THR A 99 -17.77 -6.68 -7.49
N ASN A 100 -19.07 -6.92 -7.29
CA ASN A 100 -19.55 -8.19 -6.74
C ASN A 100 -19.14 -9.40 -7.58
N GLU A 101 -19.05 -9.23 -8.92
CA GLU A 101 -18.65 -10.29 -9.82
C GLU A 101 -17.16 -10.65 -9.65
N ILE A 102 -16.31 -9.63 -9.45
CA ILE A 102 -14.85 -9.82 -9.31
C ILE A 102 -14.53 -10.59 -8.03
N VAL A 103 -15.21 -10.31 -6.93
CA VAL A 103 -14.94 -10.93 -5.61
C VAL A 103 -15.64 -12.27 -5.44
N LYS A 104 -16.58 -12.63 -6.32
CA LYS A 104 -17.38 -13.85 -6.18
C LYS A 104 -16.52 -15.11 -6.05
N GLY A 105 -16.72 -15.86 -4.95
CA GLY A 105 -15.96 -17.05 -4.61
C GLY A 105 -14.51 -16.79 -4.18
N ARG A 106 -14.10 -15.53 -4.05
CA ARG A 106 -12.76 -15.17 -3.55
C ARG A 106 -12.72 -15.22 -2.03
N ASN A 107 -11.58 -15.63 -1.51
CA ASN A 107 -11.36 -15.68 -0.07
C ASN A 107 -9.89 -15.44 0.23
N ILE A 108 -9.63 -14.55 1.16
CA ILE A 108 -8.28 -14.29 1.67
C ILE A 108 -7.82 -15.53 2.45
N ASP A 109 -6.70 -16.10 2.04
CA ASP A 109 -6.10 -17.24 2.72
C ASP A 109 -5.33 -16.76 3.95
N LEU A 110 -5.79 -17.22 5.13
CA LEU A 110 -5.19 -16.86 6.42
C LEU A 110 -3.72 -17.28 6.50
N GLN A 111 -3.35 -18.45 5.96
CA GLN A 111 -1.98 -18.93 6.04
C GLN A 111 -1.03 -18.04 5.24
N ASN A 112 -1.45 -17.59 4.05
CA ASN A 112 -0.66 -16.68 3.24
C ASN A 112 -0.47 -15.31 3.94
N VAL A 113 -1.49 -14.80 4.64
CA VAL A 113 -1.36 -13.59 5.47
C VAL A 113 -0.34 -13.82 6.59
N ILE A 114 -0.43 -14.94 7.30
CA ILE A 114 0.52 -15.30 8.37
C ILE A 114 1.94 -15.40 7.82
N ASP A 115 2.14 -16.07 6.69
CA ASP A 115 3.46 -16.26 6.08
C ASP A 115 4.09 -14.93 5.69
N CYS A 116 3.31 -13.98 5.17
CA CYS A 116 3.80 -12.64 4.84
C CYS A 116 4.18 -11.80 6.06
N VAL A 117 3.45 -11.97 7.19
CA VAL A 117 3.54 -11.06 8.33
C VAL A 117 4.38 -11.63 9.47
N SER A 118 4.56 -12.97 9.55
CA SER A 118 5.19 -13.65 10.69
C SER A 118 6.56 -13.08 11.05
N GLU A 119 7.43 -12.88 10.09
CA GLU A 119 8.79 -12.34 10.27
C GLU A 119 8.85 -10.80 10.28
N ALA A 120 7.73 -10.13 10.05
CA ALA A 120 7.71 -8.67 10.02
C ALA A 120 7.99 -8.08 11.41
N SER A 121 8.97 -7.19 11.45
CA SER A 121 9.30 -6.38 12.63
C SER A 121 8.51 -5.08 12.71
N LEU A 122 7.82 -4.71 11.62
CA LEU A 122 7.02 -3.50 11.52
C LEU A 122 5.96 -3.65 10.41
N ILE A 123 4.74 -3.22 10.69
CA ILE A 123 3.67 -3.05 9.71
C ILE A 123 3.52 -1.56 9.44
N ILE A 124 3.40 -1.19 8.17
CA ILE A 124 3.27 0.21 7.76
C ILE A 124 2.02 0.33 6.88
N ALA A 125 1.17 1.32 7.17
CA ALA A 125 0.07 1.70 6.30
C ALA A 125 0.01 3.22 6.11
N HIS A 126 -0.60 3.65 5.02
CA HIS A 126 -0.91 5.05 4.81
C HIS A 126 -2.28 5.35 5.40
N ASN A 127 -2.36 6.13 6.50
CA ASN A 127 -3.52 6.24 7.39
C ASN A 127 -3.78 4.97 8.22
N ALA A 128 -2.73 4.45 8.84
CA ALA A 128 -2.72 3.17 9.56
C ALA A 128 -3.84 3.00 10.62
N GLU A 129 -4.45 4.06 11.12
CA GLU A 129 -5.60 3.95 12.03
C GLU A 129 -6.78 3.21 11.39
N PHE A 130 -6.96 3.37 10.09
CA PHE A 130 -8.00 2.67 9.34
C PHE A 130 -7.63 1.19 9.14
N ASP A 131 -6.54 0.91 8.45
CA ASP A 131 -6.13 -0.46 8.09
C ASP A 131 -5.92 -1.34 9.31
N ARG A 132 -5.29 -0.78 10.34
CA ARG A 132 -4.99 -1.49 11.58
C ARG A 132 -6.25 -2.04 12.25
N LYS A 133 -7.33 -1.24 12.37
CA LYS A 133 -8.58 -1.67 13.00
C LYS A 133 -9.20 -2.86 12.28
N PHE A 134 -9.25 -2.83 10.95
CA PHE A 134 -9.76 -3.93 10.14
C PHE A 134 -8.85 -5.17 10.18
N ALA A 135 -7.52 -4.96 10.04
CA ALA A 135 -6.56 -6.06 10.06
C ALA A 135 -6.54 -6.78 11.42
N GLU A 136 -6.49 -6.04 12.54
CA GLU A 136 -6.51 -6.60 13.90
C GLU A 136 -7.83 -7.30 14.22
N ALA A 137 -8.97 -6.78 13.75
CA ALA A 137 -10.26 -7.43 13.92
C ALA A 137 -10.40 -8.74 13.13
N LYS A 138 -9.74 -8.83 11.97
CA LYS A 138 -9.86 -9.98 11.06
C LYS A 138 -8.79 -11.04 11.28
N PHE A 139 -7.56 -10.64 11.60
CA PHE A 139 -6.38 -11.49 11.65
C PHE A 139 -5.58 -11.27 12.94
N GLU A 140 -5.63 -12.23 13.84
CA GLU A 140 -5.02 -12.15 15.18
C GLU A 140 -3.51 -11.82 15.15
N ILE A 141 -2.79 -12.23 14.10
CA ILE A 141 -1.35 -11.99 13.97
C ILE A 141 -0.99 -10.50 14.03
N PHE A 142 -1.84 -9.61 13.53
CA PHE A 142 -1.59 -8.17 13.53
C PHE A 142 -1.64 -7.53 14.93
N ASN A 143 -2.34 -8.15 15.90
CA ASN A 143 -2.39 -7.68 17.28
C ASN A 143 -1.04 -7.72 17.99
N THR A 144 -0.10 -8.52 17.48
CA THR A 144 1.23 -8.70 18.07
C THR A 144 2.30 -7.85 17.41
N LYS A 145 1.97 -7.15 16.32
CA LYS A 145 2.93 -6.40 15.51
C LYS A 145 2.97 -4.92 15.87
N PRO A 146 4.15 -4.29 15.86
CA PRO A 146 4.24 -2.84 15.89
C PRO A 146 3.76 -2.23 14.58
N TRP A 147 3.12 -1.05 14.66
CA TRP A 147 2.59 -0.32 13.51
C TRP A 147 3.22 1.06 13.35
N ALA A 148 3.37 1.48 12.09
CA ALA A 148 3.72 2.84 11.72
C ALA A 148 2.72 3.39 10.71
N CYS A 149 2.55 4.71 10.70
CA CYS A 149 1.65 5.43 9.81
C CYS A 149 2.43 6.42 8.94
N SER A 150 2.54 6.18 7.66
CA SER A 150 3.24 7.09 6.76
C SER A 150 2.50 8.43 6.54
N LEU A 151 1.18 8.48 6.78
CA LEU A 151 0.42 9.72 6.71
C LEU A 151 0.71 10.65 7.90
N ASN A 152 0.67 10.11 9.14
CA ASN A 152 0.63 10.92 10.36
C ASN A 152 1.97 11.02 11.09
N GLN A 153 2.92 10.10 10.84
CA GLN A 153 4.21 10.07 11.53
C GLN A 153 5.35 10.71 10.72
N ILE A 154 5.10 11.05 9.46
CA ILE A 154 6.03 11.81 8.63
C ILE A 154 5.55 13.27 8.62
N PRO A 155 6.42 14.24 8.98
CA PRO A 155 6.06 15.65 8.97
C PRO A 155 6.14 16.23 7.54
N TRP A 156 5.24 15.79 6.66
CA TRP A 156 5.25 16.10 5.22
C TRP A 156 5.42 17.58 4.89
N ARG A 157 4.90 18.48 5.74
CA ARG A 157 5.07 19.93 5.54
C ARG A 157 6.50 20.39 5.78
N GLU A 158 7.20 19.77 6.73
CA GLU A 158 8.61 20.05 7.00
C GLU A 158 9.49 19.50 5.88
N GLU A 159 9.03 18.43 5.23
CA GLU A 159 9.63 17.87 4.00
C GLU A 159 9.31 18.70 2.74
N GLY A 160 8.61 19.84 2.86
CA GLY A 160 8.29 20.73 1.76
C GLY A 160 7.06 20.33 0.94
N LEU A 161 6.20 19.48 1.50
CA LEU A 161 4.99 18.98 0.85
C LEU A 161 3.74 19.50 1.56
N ASP A 162 2.81 20.10 0.80
CA ASP A 162 1.61 20.74 1.35
C ASP A 162 0.54 19.76 1.85
N SER A 163 0.64 18.50 1.43
CA SER A 163 -0.33 17.45 1.76
C SER A 163 0.36 16.10 1.92
N GLY A 164 -0.16 15.29 2.85
CA GLY A 164 0.24 13.88 3.00
C GLY A 164 -0.59 12.90 2.18
N LYS A 165 -1.52 13.35 1.33
CA LYS A 165 -2.30 12.44 0.48
C LYS A 165 -1.40 11.67 -0.47
N LEU A 166 -1.58 10.35 -0.54
CA LEU A 166 -0.69 9.45 -1.28
C LEU A 166 -0.54 9.82 -2.76
N GLU A 167 -1.65 10.10 -3.44
CA GLU A 167 -1.63 10.55 -4.84
C GLU A 167 -0.87 11.89 -5.04
N TYR A 168 -1.00 12.82 -4.07
CA TYR A 168 -0.26 14.07 -4.10
C TYR A 168 1.24 13.84 -3.91
N LEU A 169 1.62 12.95 -2.98
CA LEU A 169 3.01 12.58 -2.74
C LEU A 169 3.64 11.93 -3.97
N ALA A 170 2.94 10.96 -4.59
CA ALA A 170 3.36 10.33 -5.83
C ALA A 170 3.54 11.35 -6.96
N MET A 171 2.55 12.23 -7.17
CA MET A 171 2.63 13.30 -8.18
C MET A 171 3.81 14.25 -7.94
N LYS A 172 4.05 14.64 -6.70
CA LYS A 172 5.20 15.51 -6.35
C LYS A 172 6.54 14.81 -6.59
N SER A 173 6.59 13.49 -6.37
CA SER A 173 7.75 12.64 -6.64
C SER A 173 7.92 12.30 -8.14
N GLY A 174 7.02 12.79 -9.02
CA GLY A 174 7.12 12.57 -10.46
C GLY A 174 6.43 11.31 -10.97
N PHE A 175 5.56 10.71 -10.16
CA PHE A 175 4.87 9.47 -10.50
C PHE A 175 3.35 9.65 -10.60
N PHE A 176 2.71 8.74 -11.34
CA PHE A 176 1.27 8.50 -11.30
C PHE A 176 1.02 7.00 -11.18
N TYR A 177 -0.11 6.62 -10.59
CA TYR A 177 -0.54 5.24 -10.43
C TYR A 177 -2.07 5.16 -10.39
N GLU A 178 -2.62 3.97 -10.40
CA GLU A 178 -4.06 3.71 -10.23
C GLU A 178 -4.35 3.56 -8.74
N ALA A 179 -4.83 4.65 -8.12
CA ALA A 179 -5.21 4.68 -6.71
C ALA A 179 -6.42 3.77 -6.42
N HIS A 180 -6.63 3.45 -5.15
CA HIS A 180 -7.71 2.60 -4.66
C HIS A 180 -7.65 1.16 -5.20
N ARG A 181 -6.44 0.65 -5.36
CA ARG A 181 -6.11 -0.74 -5.55
C ARG A 181 -4.99 -1.07 -4.58
N ALA A 182 -5.30 -1.91 -3.61
CA ALA A 182 -4.46 -2.10 -2.43
C ALA A 182 -2.97 -2.34 -2.74
N THR A 183 -2.64 -3.11 -3.78
CA THR A 183 -1.23 -3.34 -4.16
C THR A 183 -0.55 -2.07 -4.67
N THR A 184 -1.24 -1.25 -5.48
CA THR A 184 -0.65 -0.03 -6.03
C THR A 184 -0.50 1.06 -4.98
N ASP A 185 -1.41 1.11 -4.02
CA ASP A 185 -1.32 2.02 -2.87
C ASP A 185 -0.17 1.62 -1.93
N CYS A 186 0.09 0.31 -1.72
CA CYS A 186 1.29 -0.16 -1.03
C CYS A 186 2.61 0.24 -1.72
N TYR A 187 2.61 0.39 -3.04
CA TYR A 187 3.80 0.78 -3.79
C TYR A 187 4.03 2.30 -3.85
N ALA A 188 3.01 3.08 -3.63
CA ALA A 188 3.05 4.54 -3.70
C ALA A 188 3.55 5.19 -2.42
#